data_4ffc3b9c1d5e84e4fc23298c91015ee0
#
_entry.id   4ffc3b9c1d5e84e4fc23298c91015ee0
#
_cell.length_a   1.000
_cell.length_b   1.000
_cell.length_c   1.000
_cell.angle_alpha   90.00
_cell.angle_beta   90.00
_cell.angle_gamma   90.00
#
_symmetry.space_group_name_H-M   'P 1'
#
loop_
_entity.id
_entity.type
_entity.pdbx_description
1 polymer ?
#
loop_
_entity_poly.entity_id
_entity_poly.type
_entity_poly.pdbx_seq_one_letter_code
_entity_poly.pdbx_strand_id
1 'polypeptide(L)'
;MGQTVRFQDTLRRLAMIDEAFVKDQAGLELGLGLAGVSALDPKTAALLQVGASVAIGSPAVCLEWSTGLALAAGASEDEIADVLLAIAPVAGLGRVVAAAPGVATALGYDIEAALEEPE
;
A
#
# COMPACT_ATOMS: atom_id res chain seq x y z
N MET A 1 -20.00 6.46 19.55
CA MET A 1 -19.58 7.80 20.02
C MET A 1 -18.08 8.00 19.88
N GLY A 2 -17.26 7.12 20.41
CA GLY A 2 -15.80 7.22 20.31
C GLY A 2 -15.28 7.28 18.88
N GLN A 3 -15.86 6.51 17.97
CA GLN A 3 -15.45 6.52 16.56
C GLN A 3 -15.74 7.85 15.88
N THR A 4 -16.89 8.47 16.19
CA THR A 4 -17.27 9.76 15.60
C THR A 4 -16.31 10.86 16.03
N VAL A 5 -15.97 10.91 17.33
CA VAL A 5 -15.02 11.90 17.84
C VAL A 5 -13.64 11.68 17.23
N ARG A 6 -13.20 10.44 17.16
CA ARG A 6 -11.91 10.10 16.56
C ARG A 6 -11.84 10.47 15.08
N PHE A 7 -12.90 10.20 14.33
CA PHE A 7 -13.00 10.54 12.93
C PHE A 7 -12.89 12.06 12.72
N GLN A 8 -13.61 12.83 13.51
CA GLN A 8 -13.57 14.29 13.45
C GLN A 8 -12.19 14.83 13.79
N ASP A 9 -11.55 14.27 14.81
CA ASP A 9 -10.22 14.68 15.20
C ASP A 9 -9.20 14.37 14.09
N THR A 10 -9.30 13.20 13.50
CA THR A 10 -8.42 12.79 12.40
C THR A 10 -8.58 13.72 11.20
N LEU A 11 -9.83 14.04 10.83
CA LEU A 11 -10.09 14.96 9.72
C LEU A 11 -9.54 16.35 10.00
N ARG A 12 -9.68 16.80 11.24
CA ARG A 12 -9.15 18.10 11.63
C ARG A 12 -7.63 18.13 11.48
N ARG A 13 -6.94 17.09 11.93
CA ARG A 13 -5.50 17.00 11.82
C ARG A 13 -5.03 16.94 10.38
N LEU A 14 -5.76 16.22 9.53
CA LEU A 14 -5.46 16.15 8.10
C LEU A 14 -5.68 17.49 7.40
N ALA A 15 -6.71 18.22 7.82
CA ALA A 15 -7.03 19.52 7.23
C ALA A 15 -6.12 20.63 7.73
N MET A 16 -5.64 20.51 8.95
CA MET A 16 -4.75 21.49 9.59
C MET A 16 -3.35 20.93 9.60
N ILE A 17 -2.47 21.55 8.86
CA ILE A 17 -1.05 21.16 8.87
C ILE A 17 -0.46 21.65 10.19
N ASP A 18 -0.31 20.75 11.16
CA ASP A 18 0.38 21.08 12.38
C ASP A 18 1.66 20.24 12.51
N GLU A 19 2.57 20.74 13.33
CA GLU A 19 3.89 20.17 13.48
C GLU A 19 3.88 18.76 14.07
N ALA A 20 2.99 18.53 15.01
CA ALA A 20 2.87 17.23 15.65
C ALA A 20 2.39 16.18 14.65
N PHE A 21 1.44 16.53 13.80
CA PHE A 21 0.92 15.62 12.79
C PHE A 21 2.00 15.29 11.73
N VAL A 22 2.79 16.29 11.36
CA VAL A 22 3.88 16.06 10.39
C VAL A 22 4.90 15.08 10.95
N LYS A 23 5.23 15.20 12.24
CA LYS A 23 6.14 14.23 12.89
C LYS A 23 5.54 12.85 12.95
N ASP A 24 4.24 12.74 13.22
CA ASP A 24 3.55 11.45 13.22
C ASP A 24 3.54 10.83 11.82
N GLN A 25 3.43 11.66 10.78
CA GLN A 25 3.48 11.18 9.41
C GLN A 25 4.83 10.58 9.04
N ALA A 26 5.92 11.16 9.54
CA ALA A 26 7.23 10.58 9.32
C ALA A 26 7.31 9.16 9.89
N GLY A 27 6.69 8.94 11.04
CA GLY A 27 6.57 7.60 11.61
C GLY A 27 5.69 6.68 10.77
N LEU A 28 4.63 7.23 10.15
CA LEU A 28 3.75 6.48 9.27
C LEU A 28 4.47 5.94 8.03
N GLU A 29 5.32 6.75 7.42
CA GLU A 29 6.09 6.33 6.27
C GLU A 29 6.98 5.14 6.59
N LEU A 30 7.39 5.02 7.83
CA LEU A 30 8.16 3.89 8.31
C LEU A 30 7.29 2.75 8.82
N GLY A 31 5.97 2.85 8.65
CA GLY A 31 5.03 1.84 9.10
C GLY A 31 4.73 1.88 10.58
N LEU A 32 5.06 2.99 11.25
CA LEU A 32 4.93 3.10 12.71
C LEU A 32 3.78 4.00 13.16
N GLY A 33 3.48 5.05 12.44
CA GLY A 33 2.67 6.17 12.90
C GLY A 33 1.33 5.87 13.54
N LEU A 34 0.28 5.86 12.75
CA LEU A 34 -1.09 5.79 13.24
C LEU A 34 -1.62 4.37 13.47
N ALA A 35 -0.75 3.35 13.41
CA ALA A 35 -1.17 1.96 13.56
C ALA A 35 -1.97 1.73 14.85
N GLY A 36 -1.59 2.39 15.96
CA GLY A 36 -2.28 2.25 17.24
C GLY A 36 -3.61 2.97 17.33
N VAL A 37 -3.90 3.89 16.39
CA VAL A 37 -5.14 4.68 16.41
C VAL A 37 -6.02 4.42 15.19
N SER A 38 -5.55 3.61 14.24
CA SER A 38 -6.32 3.29 13.05
C SER A 38 -7.36 2.22 13.34
N ALA A 39 -8.53 2.35 12.73
CA ALA A 39 -9.55 1.31 12.76
C ALA A 39 -9.19 0.14 11.86
N LEU A 40 -8.26 0.34 10.92
CA LEU A 40 -7.80 -0.71 10.03
C LEU A 40 -6.69 -1.51 10.72
N ASP A 41 -6.71 -2.81 10.54
CA ASP A 41 -5.60 -3.63 11.02
C ASP A 41 -4.35 -3.38 10.16
N PRO A 42 -3.16 -3.75 10.66
CA PRO A 42 -1.92 -3.49 9.92
C PRO A 42 -1.88 -4.11 8.52
N LYS A 43 -2.44 -5.30 8.36
CA LYS A 43 -2.47 -5.96 7.05
C LYS A 43 -3.34 -5.20 6.07
N THR A 44 -4.53 -4.80 6.47
CA THR A 44 -5.43 -4.03 5.61
C THR A 44 -4.81 -2.70 5.23
N ALA A 45 -4.20 -2.00 6.19
CA ALA A 45 -3.53 -0.74 5.91
C ALA A 45 -2.39 -0.91 4.91
N ALA A 46 -1.60 -1.97 5.06
CA ALA A 46 -0.49 -2.25 4.16
C ALA A 46 -0.98 -2.59 2.75
N LEU A 47 -2.07 -3.35 2.64
CA LEU A 47 -2.67 -3.67 1.34
C LEU A 47 -3.18 -2.42 0.64
N LEU A 48 -3.80 -1.49 1.38
CA LEU A 48 -4.23 -0.21 0.82
C LEU A 48 -3.04 0.60 0.31
N GLN A 49 -1.91 0.56 1.02
CA GLN A 49 -0.71 1.25 0.59
C GLN A 49 -0.15 0.67 -0.72
N VAL A 50 -0.20 -0.64 -0.87
CA VAL A 50 0.18 -1.27 -2.15
C VAL A 50 -0.72 -0.75 -3.27
N GLY A 51 -2.02 -0.77 -3.05
CA GLY A 51 -2.98 -0.27 -4.04
C GLY A 51 -2.76 1.17 -4.40
N ALA A 52 -2.55 2.03 -3.41
CA ALA A 52 -2.29 3.45 -3.63
C ALA A 52 -1.00 3.67 -4.42
N SER A 53 0.06 2.93 -4.09
CA SER A 53 1.35 3.02 -4.80
C SER A 53 1.20 2.66 -6.28
N VAL A 54 0.43 1.62 -6.57
CA VAL A 54 0.14 1.23 -7.95
C VAL A 54 -0.65 2.32 -8.66
N ALA A 55 -1.68 2.84 -8.00
CA ALA A 55 -2.58 3.82 -8.60
C ALA A 55 -1.88 5.12 -8.98
N ILE A 56 -0.93 5.57 -8.19
CA ILE A 56 -0.19 6.80 -8.50
C ILE A 56 0.99 6.59 -9.44
N GLY A 57 1.27 5.34 -9.82
CA GLY A 57 2.36 5.05 -10.73
C GLY A 57 3.73 5.14 -10.08
N SER A 58 3.86 4.67 -8.86
CA SER A 58 5.13 4.70 -8.13
C SER A 58 6.23 3.91 -8.84
N PRO A 59 7.50 4.31 -8.67
CA PRO A 59 8.63 3.54 -9.20
C PRO A 59 8.72 2.13 -8.61
N ALA A 60 9.40 1.25 -9.30
CA ALA A 60 9.54 -0.15 -8.89
C ALA A 60 10.04 -0.31 -7.45
N VAL A 61 11.00 0.50 -7.04
CA VAL A 61 11.55 0.42 -5.68
C VAL A 61 10.49 0.68 -4.62
N CYS A 62 9.57 1.61 -4.88
CA CYS A 62 8.47 1.90 -3.95
C CYS A 62 7.45 0.77 -3.93
N LEU A 63 7.18 0.17 -5.09
CA LEU A 63 6.27 -0.98 -5.19
C LEU A 63 6.83 -2.18 -4.45
N GLU A 64 8.12 -2.43 -4.60
CA GLU A 64 8.80 -3.51 -3.89
C GLU A 64 8.74 -3.31 -2.38
N TRP A 65 8.98 -2.08 -1.93
CA TRP A 65 8.95 -1.75 -0.51
C TRP A 65 7.53 -1.90 0.06
N SER A 66 6.53 -1.35 -0.60
CA SER A 66 5.13 -1.44 -0.16
C SER A 66 4.66 -2.89 -0.10
N THR A 67 5.01 -3.68 -1.11
CA THR A 67 4.67 -5.10 -1.17
C THR A 67 5.36 -5.86 -0.05
N GLY A 68 6.64 -5.56 0.21
CA GLY A 68 7.36 -6.16 1.32
C GLY A 68 6.74 -5.87 2.67
N LEU A 69 6.26 -4.63 2.88
CA LEU A 69 5.57 -4.28 4.12
C LEU A 69 4.26 -5.05 4.26
N ALA A 70 3.52 -5.24 3.17
CA ALA A 70 2.28 -6.01 3.20
C ALA A 70 2.55 -7.48 3.57
N LEU A 71 3.58 -8.08 2.99
CA LEU A 71 3.98 -9.44 3.35
C LEU A 71 4.37 -9.53 4.83
N ALA A 72 5.14 -8.55 5.31
CA ALA A 72 5.55 -8.51 6.72
C ALA A 72 4.35 -8.36 7.66
N ALA A 73 3.28 -7.72 7.20
CA ALA A 73 2.05 -7.55 7.97
C ALA A 73 1.12 -8.77 7.89
N GLY A 74 1.52 -9.81 7.17
CA GLY A 74 0.77 -11.06 7.08
C GLY A 74 -0.10 -11.21 5.84
N ALA A 75 0.03 -10.32 4.86
CA ALA A 75 -0.73 -10.45 3.62
C ALA A 75 -0.20 -11.64 2.80
N SER A 76 -1.10 -12.34 2.15
CA SER A 76 -0.76 -13.42 1.23
C SER A 76 -0.50 -12.86 -0.18
N GLU A 77 0.15 -13.67 -1.01
CA GLU A 77 0.32 -13.31 -2.42
C GLU A 77 -1.03 -13.10 -3.11
N ASP A 78 -2.01 -13.97 -2.79
CA ASP A 78 -3.35 -13.86 -3.36
C ASP A 78 -4.02 -12.55 -2.97
N GLU A 79 -3.87 -12.15 -1.71
CA GLU A 79 -4.44 -10.88 -1.24
C GLU A 79 -3.80 -9.69 -1.97
N ILE A 80 -2.51 -9.74 -2.19
CA ILE A 80 -1.80 -8.67 -2.92
C ILE A 80 -2.26 -8.65 -4.38
N ALA A 81 -2.36 -9.80 -5.02
CA ALA A 81 -2.87 -9.89 -6.39
C ALA A 81 -4.31 -9.35 -6.48
N ASP A 82 -5.13 -9.66 -5.49
CA ASP A 82 -6.52 -9.19 -5.46
C ASP A 82 -6.60 -7.67 -5.29
N VAL A 83 -5.64 -7.06 -4.59
CA VAL A 83 -5.56 -5.59 -4.50
C VAL A 83 -5.39 -5.00 -5.90
N LEU A 84 -4.50 -5.58 -6.71
CA LEU A 84 -4.28 -5.10 -8.09
C LEU A 84 -5.55 -5.19 -8.91
N LEU A 85 -6.28 -6.29 -8.77
CA LEU A 85 -7.55 -6.47 -9.47
C LEU A 85 -8.61 -5.49 -8.97
N ALA A 86 -8.66 -5.26 -7.67
CA ALA A 86 -9.66 -4.39 -7.06
C ALA A 86 -9.49 -2.94 -7.48
N ILE A 87 -8.25 -2.47 -7.64
CA ILE A 87 -8.02 -1.07 -8.00
C ILE A 87 -8.06 -0.81 -9.50
N ALA A 88 -8.00 -1.86 -10.32
CA ALA A 88 -7.94 -1.71 -11.77
C ALA A 88 -9.08 -0.86 -12.35
N PRO A 89 -10.35 -1.01 -11.92
CA PRO A 89 -11.43 -0.17 -12.43
C PRO A 89 -11.29 1.32 -12.13
N VAL A 90 -10.57 1.65 -11.06
CA VAL A 90 -10.39 3.06 -10.64
C VAL A 90 -9.07 3.63 -11.17
N ALA A 91 -7.99 2.88 -11.01
CA ALA A 91 -6.65 3.34 -11.39
C ALA A 91 -6.37 3.20 -12.89
N GLY A 92 -7.06 2.28 -13.54
CA GLY A 92 -6.82 1.96 -14.94
C GLY A 92 -5.89 0.76 -15.11
N LEU A 93 -6.20 -0.06 -16.10
CA LEU A 93 -5.45 -1.29 -16.33
C LEU A 93 -3.97 -1.02 -16.64
N GLY A 94 -3.70 0.08 -17.35
CA GLY A 94 -2.31 0.45 -17.68
C GLY A 94 -1.43 0.61 -16.46
N ARG A 95 -1.94 1.23 -15.40
CA ARG A 95 -1.21 1.39 -14.14
C ARG A 95 -0.92 0.05 -13.48
N VAL A 96 -1.90 -0.84 -13.51
CA VAL A 96 -1.77 -2.17 -12.92
C VAL A 96 -0.74 -3.00 -13.69
N VAL A 97 -0.82 -2.99 -15.01
CA VAL A 97 0.13 -3.72 -15.87
C VAL A 97 1.55 -3.19 -15.66
N ALA A 98 1.69 -1.86 -15.59
CA ALA A 98 3.01 -1.25 -15.38
C ALA A 98 3.60 -1.61 -14.02
N ALA A 99 2.78 -1.79 -13.00
CA ALA A 99 3.23 -2.09 -11.64
C ALA A 99 3.49 -3.59 -11.42
N ALA A 100 2.87 -4.45 -12.21
CA ALA A 100 2.92 -5.89 -11.98
C ALA A 100 4.34 -6.46 -11.86
N PRO A 101 5.32 -6.08 -12.72
CA PRO A 101 6.67 -6.61 -12.56
C PRO A 101 7.32 -6.28 -11.22
N GLY A 102 7.16 -5.04 -10.72
CA GLY A 102 7.73 -4.64 -9.44
C GLY A 102 7.12 -5.41 -8.27
N VAL A 103 5.82 -5.58 -8.30
CA VAL A 103 5.11 -6.36 -7.27
C VAL A 103 5.54 -7.83 -7.34
N ALA A 104 5.61 -8.40 -8.52
CA ALA A 104 6.02 -9.80 -8.70
C ALA A 104 7.45 -10.02 -8.22
N THR A 105 8.36 -9.09 -8.50
CA THR A 105 9.74 -9.18 -8.01
C THR A 105 9.77 -9.20 -6.48
N ALA A 106 8.97 -8.36 -5.84
CA ALA A 106 8.90 -8.33 -4.37
C ALA A 106 8.35 -9.65 -3.81
N LEU A 107 7.50 -10.33 -4.56
CA LEU A 107 6.96 -11.63 -4.17
C LEU A 107 7.93 -12.80 -4.46
N GLY A 108 9.08 -12.50 -5.03
CA GLY A 108 10.11 -13.51 -5.29
C GLY A 108 10.07 -14.13 -6.67
N TYR A 109 9.26 -13.62 -7.58
CA TYR A 109 9.20 -14.15 -8.93
C TYR A 109 10.33 -13.60 -9.79
N ASP A 110 10.89 -14.45 -10.62
CA ASP A 110 11.89 -14.06 -11.61
C ASP A 110 11.19 -13.75 -12.93
N ILE A 111 10.99 -12.46 -13.16
CA ILE A 111 10.26 -11.99 -14.35
C ILE A 111 11.01 -12.34 -15.64
N GLU A 112 12.33 -12.20 -15.63
CA GLU A 112 13.13 -12.49 -16.82
C GLU A 112 13.04 -13.95 -17.19
N ALA A 113 13.17 -14.85 -16.22
CA ALA A 113 13.04 -16.28 -16.45
C ALA A 113 11.64 -16.64 -16.97
N ALA A 114 10.60 -16.02 -16.41
CA ALA A 114 9.22 -16.26 -16.83
C ALA A 114 8.99 -15.83 -18.28
N LEU A 115 9.60 -14.72 -18.70
CA LEU A 115 9.48 -14.22 -20.06
C LEU A 115 10.25 -15.07 -21.08
N GLU A 116 11.29 -15.75 -20.63
CA GLU A 116 12.11 -16.60 -21.49
C GLU A 116 11.55 -18.01 -21.66
N GLU A 117 10.64 -18.43 -20.81
CA GLU A 117 10.07 -19.76 -20.90
C GLU A 117 9.26 -19.94 -22.20
N PRO A 118 9.52 -21.00 -22.96
CA PRO A 118 8.72 -21.30 -24.14
C PRO A 118 7.30 -21.71 -23.73
N GLU A 119 6.34 -21.30 -24.50
CA GLU A 119 4.94 -21.65 -24.25
C GLU A 119 4.64 -23.12 -24.51
#